data_597ebd8545dbef418b2f30ab11ce607f
#
_entry.id   597ebd8545dbef418b2f30ab11ce607f
#
_cell.length_a   1.000
_cell.length_b   1.000
_cell.length_c   1.000
_cell.angle_alpha   90.00
_cell.angle_beta   90.00
_cell.angle_gamma   90.00
#
_symmetry.space_group_name_H-M   'P 1'
#
loop_
_entity.id
_entity.type
_entity.pdbx_description
1 polymer ?
#
loop_
_entity_poly.entity_id
_entity_poly.type
_entity_poly.pdbx_seq_one_letter_code
_entity_poly.pdbx_strand_id
1 'polypeptide(L)'
;MKWAYRTFFPNCPIWVTVTIFFAVTYYFARERESVIDKVGKYLTPALVVIIGIILVKGIITPIGEIADPVLAKPFVSSILEGYKVGDLTTTLMLAHVFIYALEEKGYIGADLKKGVFMAGIVCIVVMSAIYVALTYIGATGGSLYPADISRTALLSGIALNIFGKTGQVGL
;
A
#
# COMPACT_ATOMS: atom_id res chain seq x y z
N MET A 1 13.05 -2.02 -9.18
CA MET A 1 13.99 -1.00 -8.68
C MET A 1 14.61 -0.10 -9.76
N LYS A 2 15.01 -0.59 -10.93
CA LYS A 2 15.59 0.26 -11.99
C LYS A 2 14.68 1.37 -12.53
N TRP A 3 13.35 1.23 -12.45
CA TRP A 3 12.37 2.18 -12.98
C TRP A 3 12.21 3.43 -12.10
N ALA A 4 11.92 3.27 -10.81
CA ALA A 4 11.77 4.39 -9.88
C ALA A 4 13.04 5.26 -9.80
N TYR A 5 14.20 4.61 -9.83
CA TYR A 5 15.49 5.25 -9.81
C TYR A 5 15.72 6.20 -11.00
N ARG A 6 15.39 5.79 -12.24
CA ARG A 6 15.59 6.61 -13.45
C ARG A 6 14.67 7.83 -13.51
N THR A 7 13.51 7.76 -12.85
CA THR A 7 12.53 8.84 -12.86
C THR A 7 12.91 9.98 -11.91
N PHE A 8 13.48 9.65 -10.75
CA PHE A 8 13.82 10.65 -9.72
C PHE A 8 15.23 11.21 -9.84
N PHE A 9 16.19 10.40 -10.25
CA PHE A 9 17.60 10.77 -10.29
C PHE A 9 18.29 10.24 -11.55
N PRO A 10 18.03 10.82 -12.74
CA PRO A 10 18.54 10.31 -14.00
C PRO A 10 20.09 10.30 -14.07
N ASN A 11 20.75 11.14 -13.30
CA ASN A 11 22.20 11.36 -13.34
C ASN A 11 22.96 10.84 -12.09
N CYS A 12 22.30 10.22 -11.12
CA CYS A 12 22.97 9.70 -9.92
C CYS A 12 23.35 8.23 -10.09
N PRO A 13 24.55 7.79 -9.72
CA PRO A 13 24.91 6.38 -9.73
C PRO A 13 24.08 5.61 -8.67
N ILE A 14 23.62 4.41 -9.02
CA ILE A 14 22.75 3.56 -8.20
C ILE A 14 23.28 3.37 -6.77
N TRP A 15 24.58 3.33 -6.61
CA TRP A 15 25.25 3.19 -5.31
C TRP A 15 24.93 4.33 -4.35
N VAL A 16 24.80 5.56 -4.83
CA VAL A 16 24.44 6.72 -4.01
C VAL A 16 23.04 6.55 -3.42
N THR A 17 22.08 6.15 -4.24
CA THR A 17 20.69 5.92 -3.78
C THR A 17 20.62 4.77 -2.79
N VAL A 18 21.35 3.67 -3.06
CA VAL A 18 21.42 2.52 -2.14
C VAL A 18 22.06 2.95 -0.81
N THR A 19 23.16 3.70 -0.86
CA THR A 19 23.86 4.18 0.36
C THR A 19 22.95 5.12 1.17
N ILE A 20 22.26 6.06 0.53
CA ILE A 20 21.32 6.97 1.20
C ILE A 20 20.17 6.16 1.83
N PHE A 21 19.61 5.19 1.08
CA PHE A 21 18.55 4.35 1.60
C PHE A 21 18.99 3.58 2.85
N PHE A 22 20.15 2.93 2.79
CA PHE A 22 20.67 2.19 3.96
C PHE A 22 21.07 3.12 5.11
N ALA A 23 21.62 4.30 4.84
CA ALA A 23 21.94 5.29 5.87
C ALA A 23 20.68 5.78 6.59
N VAL A 24 19.62 6.11 5.85
CA VAL A 24 18.32 6.49 6.41
C VAL A 24 17.72 5.34 7.20
N THR A 25 17.72 4.13 6.64
CA THR A 25 17.21 2.93 7.32
C THR A 25 17.97 2.67 8.62
N TYR A 26 19.31 2.77 8.60
CA TYR A 26 20.16 2.60 9.78
C TYR A 26 19.88 3.68 10.84
N TYR A 27 19.75 4.94 10.43
CA TYR A 27 19.41 6.04 11.33
C TYR A 27 18.08 5.78 12.05
N PHE A 28 17.06 5.34 11.33
CA PHE A 28 15.77 5.00 11.93
C PHE A 28 15.83 3.70 12.76
N ALA A 29 16.60 2.69 12.37
CA ALA A 29 16.71 1.42 13.08
C ALA A 29 17.50 1.51 14.39
N ARG A 30 18.33 2.53 14.56
CA ARG A 30 19.17 2.72 15.75
C ARG A 30 18.37 2.98 17.03
N GLU A 31 17.22 3.64 16.91
CA GLU A 31 16.35 3.97 18.04
C GLU A 31 15.07 3.13 17.99
N ARG A 32 15.09 1.93 18.57
CA ARG A 32 14.01 0.94 18.49
C ARG A 32 12.62 1.47 18.90
N GLU A 33 12.53 2.21 20.00
CA GLU A 33 11.24 2.69 20.55
C GLU A 33 10.69 3.89 19.74
N SER A 34 11.58 4.74 19.24
CA SER A 34 11.23 5.95 18.52
C SER A 34 10.73 5.68 17.08
N VAL A 35 11.14 4.56 16.46
CA VAL A 35 10.78 4.27 15.05
C VAL A 35 9.32 3.91 14.91
N ILE A 36 8.81 3.02 15.77
CA ILE A 36 7.42 2.57 15.72
C ILE A 36 6.48 3.75 15.94
N ASP A 37 6.79 4.60 16.91
CA ASP A 37 5.99 5.78 17.22
C ASP A 37 6.08 6.85 16.12
N LYS A 38 7.26 7.13 15.56
CA LYS A 38 7.44 8.10 14.47
C LYS A 38 6.80 7.63 13.17
N VAL A 39 6.99 6.37 12.80
CA VAL A 39 6.38 5.77 11.61
C VAL A 39 4.86 5.72 11.75
N GLY A 40 4.36 5.25 12.89
CA GLY A 40 2.92 5.18 13.14
C GLY A 40 2.27 6.55 13.23
N LYS A 41 2.94 7.54 13.82
CA LYS A 41 2.37 8.88 14.04
C LYS A 41 2.39 9.77 12.81
N TYR A 42 3.43 9.68 11.98
CA TYR A 42 3.62 10.60 10.83
C TYR A 42 3.52 9.90 9.49
N LEU A 43 4.23 8.79 9.31
CA LEU A 43 4.31 8.12 8.00
C LEU A 43 3.01 7.41 7.63
N THR A 44 2.39 6.71 8.59
CA THR A 44 1.14 5.99 8.34
C THR A 44 -0.02 6.93 7.96
N PRO A 45 -0.29 8.03 8.69
CA PRO A 45 -1.31 8.99 8.27
C PRO A 45 -1.01 9.62 6.91
N ALA A 46 0.26 9.97 6.66
CA ALA A 46 0.66 10.54 5.36
C ALA A 46 0.40 9.57 4.21
N LEU A 47 0.77 8.29 4.38
CA LEU A 47 0.50 7.24 3.37
C LEU A 47 -1.00 7.03 3.16
N VAL A 48 -1.81 6.98 4.23
CA VAL A 48 -3.27 6.81 4.13
C VAL A 48 -3.89 7.98 3.37
N VAL A 49 -3.44 9.21 3.64
CA VAL A 49 -3.92 10.41 2.94
C VAL A 49 -3.54 10.36 1.46
N ILE A 50 -2.28 10.03 1.13
CA ILE A 50 -1.81 9.93 -0.26
C ILE A 50 -2.61 8.85 -1.01
N ILE A 51 -2.74 7.65 -0.44
CA ILE A 51 -3.54 6.58 -1.03
C ILE A 51 -4.99 7.02 -1.18
N GLY A 52 -5.58 7.65 -0.16
CA GLY A 52 -6.95 8.17 -0.21
C GLY A 52 -7.15 9.16 -1.35
N ILE A 53 -6.23 10.10 -1.57
CA ILE A 53 -6.28 11.06 -2.67
C ILE A 53 -6.24 10.33 -4.03
N ILE A 54 -5.34 9.35 -4.17
CA ILE A 54 -5.21 8.55 -5.39
C ILE A 54 -6.52 7.80 -5.68
N LEU A 55 -7.07 7.14 -4.67
CA LEU A 55 -8.30 6.36 -4.79
C LEU A 55 -9.51 7.23 -5.12
N VAL A 56 -9.70 8.33 -4.39
CA VAL A 56 -10.81 9.28 -4.64
C VAL A 56 -10.72 9.85 -6.04
N LYS A 57 -9.54 10.30 -6.45
CA LYS A 57 -9.35 10.85 -7.80
C LYS A 57 -9.54 9.79 -8.88
N GLY A 58 -9.04 8.57 -8.68
CA GLY A 58 -9.23 7.46 -9.62
C GLY A 58 -10.69 7.01 -9.76
N ILE A 59 -11.51 7.15 -8.72
CA ILE A 59 -12.95 6.87 -8.77
C ILE A 59 -13.71 8.00 -9.50
N ILE A 60 -13.37 9.27 -9.22
CA ILE A 60 -14.04 10.43 -9.82
C ILE A 60 -13.69 10.58 -11.30
N THR A 61 -12.45 10.28 -11.67
CA THR A 61 -11.96 10.35 -13.07
C THR A 61 -11.54 8.96 -13.54
N PRO A 62 -12.51 8.08 -13.90
CA PRO A 62 -12.17 6.75 -14.40
C PRO A 62 -11.32 6.88 -15.67
N ILE A 63 -10.29 6.02 -15.76
CA ILE A 63 -9.28 6.10 -16.82
C ILE A 63 -9.84 5.60 -18.16
N GLY A 64 -10.83 4.69 -18.11
CA GLY A 64 -11.47 4.10 -19.28
C GLY A 64 -12.77 3.38 -18.92
N GLU A 65 -13.32 2.67 -19.89
CA GLU A 65 -14.48 1.82 -19.68
C GLU A 65 -14.07 0.51 -18.97
N ILE A 66 -15.01 -0.06 -18.22
CA ILE A 66 -14.78 -1.35 -17.55
C ILE A 66 -14.57 -2.40 -18.66
N ALA A 67 -13.40 -3.04 -18.65
CA ALA A 67 -13.05 -4.06 -19.60
C ALA A 67 -13.86 -5.35 -19.36
N ASP A 68 -14.16 -6.07 -20.45
CA ASP A 68 -14.78 -7.38 -20.35
C ASP A 68 -13.86 -8.37 -19.62
N PRO A 69 -14.43 -9.34 -18.88
CA PRO A 69 -13.66 -10.30 -18.13
C PRO A 69 -12.85 -11.21 -19.06
N VAL A 70 -11.53 -11.08 -18.99
CA VAL A 70 -10.57 -11.90 -19.78
C VAL A 70 -10.47 -13.33 -19.25
N LEU A 71 -10.82 -13.55 -17.97
CA LEU A 71 -10.68 -14.83 -17.30
C LEU A 71 -11.95 -15.67 -17.41
N ALA A 72 -11.81 -16.96 -17.75
CA ALA A 72 -12.93 -17.90 -17.85
C ALA A 72 -13.68 -18.12 -16.51
N LYS A 73 -13.00 -17.93 -15.37
CA LYS A 73 -13.55 -18.05 -14.01
C LYS A 73 -13.08 -16.87 -13.15
N PRO A 74 -13.58 -15.66 -13.36
CA PRO A 74 -13.05 -14.45 -12.71
C PRO A 74 -13.17 -14.52 -11.19
N PHE A 75 -14.26 -15.04 -10.63
CA PHE A 75 -14.48 -15.16 -9.19
C PHE A 75 -13.44 -16.05 -8.49
N VAL A 76 -13.20 -17.26 -9.00
CA VAL A 76 -12.23 -18.19 -8.41
C VAL A 76 -10.81 -17.65 -8.52
N SER A 77 -10.47 -17.08 -9.68
CA SER A 77 -9.16 -16.47 -9.89
C SER A 77 -8.91 -15.29 -8.95
N SER A 78 -9.93 -14.45 -8.71
CA SER A 78 -9.83 -13.31 -7.80
C SER A 78 -9.64 -13.76 -6.34
N ILE A 79 -10.32 -14.83 -5.90
CA ILE A 79 -10.11 -15.39 -4.55
C ILE A 79 -8.67 -15.90 -4.41
N LEU A 80 -8.16 -16.62 -5.40
CA LEU A 80 -6.79 -17.14 -5.37
C LEU A 80 -5.74 -16.02 -5.38
N GLU A 81 -5.95 -14.96 -6.17
CA GLU A 81 -5.06 -13.80 -6.17
C GLU A 81 -5.15 -13.04 -4.84
N GLY A 82 -6.34 -12.86 -4.26
CA GLY A 82 -6.49 -12.27 -2.93
C GLY A 82 -5.78 -13.06 -1.84
N TYR A 83 -5.84 -14.39 -1.88
CA TYR A 83 -5.09 -15.23 -0.96
C TYR A 83 -3.56 -15.07 -1.09
N LYS A 84 -3.05 -14.90 -2.31
CA LYS A 84 -1.61 -14.69 -2.58
C LYS A 84 -1.07 -13.37 -2.04
N VAL A 85 -1.91 -12.38 -1.73
CA VAL A 85 -1.48 -11.11 -1.12
C VAL A 85 -0.82 -11.35 0.24
N GLY A 86 -1.27 -12.39 0.98
CA GLY A 86 -0.62 -12.82 2.21
C GLY A 86 -0.91 -11.94 3.43
N ASP A 87 -1.89 -11.05 3.36
CA ASP A 87 -2.26 -10.14 4.45
C ASP A 87 -2.60 -10.88 5.73
N LEU A 88 -3.30 -12.01 5.65
CA LEU A 88 -3.64 -12.83 6.81
C LEU A 88 -2.39 -13.35 7.52
N THR A 89 -1.43 -13.89 6.75
CA THR A 89 -0.18 -14.42 7.30
C THR A 89 0.65 -13.31 7.96
N THR A 90 0.75 -12.16 7.29
CA THR A 90 1.46 -10.99 7.82
C THR A 90 0.79 -10.48 9.11
N THR A 91 -0.54 -10.41 9.13
CA THR A 91 -1.30 -9.97 10.31
C THR A 91 -1.08 -10.91 11.49
N LEU A 92 -1.09 -12.22 11.27
CA LEU A 92 -0.83 -13.21 12.33
C LEU A 92 0.59 -13.06 12.91
N MET A 93 1.59 -12.83 12.04
CA MET A 93 2.97 -12.61 12.49
C MET A 93 3.13 -11.32 13.29
N LEU A 94 2.43 -10.26 12.90
CA LEU A 94 2.54 -8.94 13.54
C LEU A 94 1.59 -8.77 14.74
N ALA A 95 0.61 -9.67 14.93
CA ALA A 95 -0.37 -9.57 16.01
C ALA A 95 0.28 -9.48 17.38
N HIS A 96 1.33 -10.28 17.62
CA HIS A 96 2.06 -10.26 18.90
C HIS A 96 2.72 -8.90 19.15
N VAL A 97 3.35 -8.32 18.13
CA VAL A 97 4.01 -7.00 18.24
C VAL A 97 2.98 -5.91 18.55
N PHE A 98 1.80 -6.00 17.95
CA PHE A 98 0.71 -5.05 18.18
C PHE A 98 0.14 -5.16 19.60
N ILE A 99 -0.09 -6.40 20.07
CA ILE A 99 -0.56 -6.65 21.45
C ILE A 99 0.45 -6.11 22.44
N TYR A 100 1.72 -6.42 22.27
CA TYR A 100 2.80 -5.92 23.12
C TYR A 100 2.85 -4.39 23.18
N ALA A 101 2.71 -3.71 22.04
CA ALA A 101 2.69 -2.25 21.96
C ALA A 101 1.49 -1.63 22.71
N LEU A 102 0.34 -2.32 22.78
CA LEU A 102 -0.79 -1.89 23.59
C LEU A 102 -0.54 -2.11 25.10
N GLU A 103 0.06 -3.22 25.47
CA GLU A 103 0.43 -3.51 26.86
C GLU A 103 1.42 -2.47 27.41
N GLU A 104 2.43 -2.09 26.62
CA GLU A 104 3.36 -1.01 26.99
C GLU A 104 2.66 0.35 27.21
N LYS A 105 1.55 0.59 26.51
CA LYS A 105 0.71 1.80 26.70
C LYS A 105 -0.25 1.67 27.88
N GLY A 106 -0.19 0.59 28.66
CA GLY A 106 -0.98 0.37 29.87
C GLY A 106 -2.34 -0.26 29.64
N TYR A 107 -2.64 -0.75 28.42
CA TYR A 107 -3.87 -1.51 28.18
C TYR A 107 -3.71 -2.93 28.71
N ILE A 108 -4.54 -3.33 29.69
CA ILE A 108 -4.53 -4.66 30.30
C ILE A 108 -5.92 -5.27 30.37
N GLY A 109 -6.01 -6.59 30.41
CA GLY A 109 -7.25 -7.32 30.66
C GLY A 109 -8.35 -7.04 29.63
N ALA A 110 -9.49 -6.52 30.09
CA ALA A 110 -10.65 -6.22 29.24
C ALA A 110 -10.40 -5.06 28.26
N ASP A 111 -9.65 -4.04 28.69
CA ASP A 111 -9.35 -2.88 27.85
C ASP A 111 -8.38 -3.25 26.72
N LEU A 112 -7.43 -4.14 26.96
CA LEU A 112 -6.56 -4.70 25.92
C LEU A 112 -7.39 -5.45 24.86
N LYS A 113 -8.28 -6.34 25.27
CA LYS A 113 -9.16 -7.09 24.36
C LYS A 113 -10.03 -6.17 23.53
N LYS A 114 -10.63 -5.17 24.15
CA LYS A 114 -11.45 -4.16 23.47
C LYS A 114 -10.61 -3.35 22.47
N GLY A 115 -9.41 -2.93 22.84
CA GLY A 115 -8.48 -2.19 21.97
C GLY A 115 -8.09 -3.00 20.74
N VAL A 116 -7.69 -4.26 20.91
CA VAL A 116 -7.36 -5.16 19.81
C VAL A 116 -8.55 -5.39 18.88
N PHE A 117 -9.74 -5.65 19.45
CA PHE A 117 -10.96 -5.87 18.67
C PHE A 117 -11.36 -4.64 17.84
N MET A 118 -11.36 -3.45 18.45
CA MET A 118 -11.69 -2.20 17.75
C MET A 118 -10.68 -1.88 16.65
N ALA A 119 -9.39 -2.06 16.91
CA ALA A 119 -8.35 -1.88 15.90
C ALA A 119 -8.53 -2.87 14.73
N GLY A 120 -8.91 -4.12 15.02
CA GLY A 120 -9.23 -5.12 14.00
C GLY A 120 -10.38 -4.70 13.10
N ILE A 121 -11.48 -4.20 13.68
CA ILE A 121 -12.64 -3.70 12.92
C ILE A 121 -12.22 -2.54 12.02
N VAL A 122 -11.51 -1.54 12.57
CA VAL A 122 -11.04 -0.38 11.78
C VAL A 122 -10.14 -0.84 10.64
N CYS A 123 -9.24 -1.76 10.90
CA CYS A 123 -8.35 -2.33 9.88
C CYS A 123 -9.14 -3.01 8.75
N ILE A 124 -10.11 -3.87 9.09
CA ILE A 124 -10.95 -4.56 8.10
C ILE A 124 -11.71 -3.55 7.24
N VAL A 125 -12.33 -2.55 7.84
CA VAL A 125 -13.13 -1.53 7.12
C VAL A 125 -12.23 -0.73 6.16
N VAL A 126 -11.10 -0.22 6.65
CA VAL A 126 -10.16 0.58 5.86
C VAL A 126 -9.55 -0.25 4.72
N MET A 127 -9.08 -1.45 5.01
CA MET A 127 -8.49 -2.32 3.99
C MET A 127 -9.51 -2.76 2.93
N SER A 128 -10.73 -3.10 3.35
CA SER A 128 -11.81 -3.42 2.41
C SER A 128 -12.12 -2.25 1.49
N ALA A 129 -12.22 -1.03 2.02
CA ALA A 129 -12.46 0.16 1.21
C ALA A 129 -11.32 0.40 0.19
N ILE A 130 -10.07 0.25 0.62
CA ILE A 130 -8.90 0.38 -0.26
C ILE A 130 -8.93 -0.67 -1.37
N TYR A 131 -9.17 -1.94 -1.04
CA TYR A 131 -9.19 -3.01 -2.04
C TYR A 131 -10.34 -2.88 -3.03
N VAL A 132 -11.52 -2.50 -2.58
CA VAL A 132 -12.67 -2.23 -3.46
C VAL A 132 -12.35 -1.09 -4.43
N ALA A 133 -11.80 0.01 -3.92
CA ALA A 133 -11.42 1.15 -4.74
C ALA A 133 -10.32 0.82 -5.76
N LEU A 134 -9.28 0.08 -5.34
CA LEU A 134 -8.21 -0.38 -6.23
C LEU A 134 -8.74 -1.34 -7.31
N THR A 135 -9.65 -2.23 -6.96
CA THR A 135 -10.29 -3.14 -7.92
C THR A 135 -11.08 -2.37 -8.96
N TYR A 136 -11.83 -1.35 -8.55
CA TYR A 136 -12.58 -0.48 -9.46
C TYR A 136 -11.63 0.27 -10.42
N ILE A 137 -10.57 0.88 -9.89
CA ILE A 137 -9.56 1.60 -10.71
C ILE A 137 -8.86 0.63 -11.67
N GLY A 138 -8.54 -0.58 -11.20
CA GLY A 138 -7.95 -1.63 -12.03
C GLY A 138 -8.88 -2.08 -13.15
N ALA A 139 -10.18 -2.22 -12.88
CA ALA A 139 -11.18 -2.60 -13.87
C ALA A 139 -11.34 -1.53 -14.96
N THR A 140 -11.34 -0.24 -14.59
CA THR A 140 -11.44 0.88 -15.55
C THR A 140 -10.14 1.09 -16.34
N GLY A 141 -8.99 0.68 -15.80
CA GLY A 141 -7.69 0.76 -16.50
C GLY A 141 -7.38 -0.46 -17.37
N GLY A 142 -8.11 -1.56 -17.21
CA GLY A 142 -7.80 -2.83 -17.86
C GLY A 142 -7.86 -2.82 -19.41
N SER A 143 -8.65 -1.95 -19.99
CA SER A 143 -8.73 -1.79 -21.45
C SER A 143 -7.52 -1.04 -22.06
N LEU A 144 -6.77 -0.30 -21.26
CA LEU A 144 -5.67 0.55 -21.73
C LEU A 144 -4.30 -0.13 -21.69
N TYR A 145 -4.19 -1.22 -20.95
CA TYR A 145 -2.91 -1.89 -20.73
C TYR A 145 -2.96 -3.36 -21.12
N PRO A 146 -1.89 -3.90 -21.75
CA PRO A 146 -1.80 -5.32 -22.07
C PRO A 146 -1.89 -6.20 -20.83
N ALA A 147 -2.47 -7.39 -20.95
CA ALA A 147 -2.65 -8.33 -19.83
C ALA A 147 -1.33 -8.86 -19.23
N ASP A 148 -0.23 -8.76 -19.96
CA ASP A 148 1.11 -9.20 -19.58
C ASP A 148 1.98 -8.09 -18.93
N ILE A 149 1.39 -6.90 -18.76
CA ILE A 149 2.13 -5.78 -18.15
C ILE A 149 2.55 -6.12 -16.71
N SER A 150 3.77 -5.74 -16.33
CA SER A 150 4.21 -5.93 -14.95
C SER A 150 3.40 -5.06 -13.97
N ARG A 151 3.12 -5.60 -12.78
CA ARG A 151 2.31 -4.91 -11.74
C ARG A 151 2.82 -3.50 -11.42
N THR A 152 4.15 -3.33 -11.38
CA THR A 152 4.78 -2.03 -11.12
C THR A 152 4.57 -1.04 -12.28
N ALA A 153 4.68 -1.52 -13.52
CA ALA A 153 4.45 -0.68 -14.70
C ALA A 153 2.97 -0.29 -14.83
N LEU A 154 2.05 -1.19 -14.47
CA LEU A 154 0.61 -0.91 -14.43
C LEU A 154 0.30 0.21 -13.41
N LEU A 155 0.79 0.08 -12.17
CA LEU A 155 0.59 1.10 -11.14
C LEU A 155 1.16 2.46 -11.54
N SER A 156 2.37 2.47 -12.10
CA SER A 156 2.99 3.70 -12.59
C SER A 156 2.21 4.32 -13.75
N GLY A 157 1.69 3.48 -14.65
CA GLY A 157 0.85 3.92 -15.78
C GLY A 157 -0.48 4.51 -15.31
N ILE A 158 -1.15 3.88 -14.37
CA ILE A 158 -2.40 4.37 -13.76
C ILE A 158 -2.15 5.72 -13.05
N ALA A 159 -1.10 5.82 -12.25
CA ALA A 159 -0.76 7.06 -11.57
C ALA A 159 -0.42 8.19 -12.54
N LEU A 160 0.28 7.91 -13.64
CA LEU A 160 0.53 8.88 -14.70
C LEU A 160 -0.75 9.37 -15.36
N ASN A 161 -1.70 8.48 -15.63
CA ASN A 161 -2.98 8.87 -16.22
C ASN A 161 -3.83 9.73 -15.28
N ILE A 162 -3.83 9.41 -13.97
CA ILE A 162 -4.62 10.14 -12.96
C ILE A 162 -4.01 11.51 -12.64
N PHE A 163 -2.69 11.60 -12.53
CA PHE A 163 -1.99 12.79 -12.01
C PHE A 163 -1.08 13.49 -13.04
N GLY A 164 -0.99 12.98 -14.26
CA GLY A 164 0.01 13.44 -15.23
C GLY A 164 1.44 13.15 -14.74
N LYS A 165 2.41 13.96 -15.18
CA LYS A 165 3.82 13.76 -14.79
C LYS A 165 4.07 13.86 -13.28
N THR A 166 3.19 14.54 -12.53
CA THR A 166 3.27 14.66 -11.07
C THR A 166 2.86 13.38 -10.33
N GLY A 167 2.10 12.48 -10.96
CA GLY A 167 1.67 11.22 -10.35
C GLY A 167 2.80 10.22 -10.10
N GLN A 168 3.90 10.33 -10.83
CA GLN A 168 5.08 9.48 -10.59
C GLN A 168 5.84 9.82 -9.30
N VAL A 169 5.65 11.02 -8.76
CA VAL A 169 6.37 11.48 -7.56
C VAL A 169 5.80 10.86 -6.28
N GLY A 170 4.57 10.38 -6.31
CA GLY A 170 3.88 9.80 -5.15
C GLY A 170 3.94 8.27 -5.02
N LEU A 171 4.58 7.58 -5.97
CA LEU A 171 4.77 6.12 -5.97
C LEU A 171 6.24 5.78 -5.78
#